data_75a6e3117cdd870d5cc6374b1b449dcb
#
_entry.id   75a6e3117cdd870d5cc6374b1b449dcb
#
_cell.length_a   1.000
_cell.length_b   1.000
_cell.length_c   1.000
_cell.angle_alpha   90.00
_cell.angle_beta   90.00
_cell.angle_gamma   90.00
#
_symmetry.space_group_name_H-M   'P 1'
#
loop_
_entity.id
_entity.type
_entity.pdbx_description
1 polymer ?
#
loop_
_entity_poly.entity_id
_entity_poly.type
_entity_poly.pdbx_seq_one_letter_code
_entity_poly.pdbx_strand_id
1 'polypeptide(L)'
;MLRDALQGLTVLDFTQIAAGPTCTMLLADMGARVIKIEPPEGELGRTLGPAWVGADSALYHGFNRGKLGVCLDLKHPDSLAIVQRMVAEADVLIESMRPGVMARLGLGYEALAEFNPALVYCSISAYGQQGPYADRAGVDGILQADSGLMSLIGLPGAPPCKVQAPVVDVVTGYMACMAILAKLQARQRDGQGGHLDVNLMNSALALQQSSITSYLRDGALPTPIGSAAPYAAPNEAFQTADGWIMVAAYNGNRWERLCSVLGHAEWVEDPRFVSSGQRVKHRAEMQTALNHVFVTQPTAHWLQVLRGADILCAKVANYGDLLDHPQLAENGVLAPVEHPRHGTLRTVGFPVNSAEAAAEPYRPAPDLGEHSRTVLQSFAFSDAEIEALASSGALRERRAVAAS
;
A
#
# COMPACT_ATOMS: atom_id res chain seq x y z
N MET A 1 3.47 -21.71 -8.81
CA MET A 1 3.36 -20.28 -9.25
C MET A 1 3.35 -19.37 -8.05
N LEU A 2 3.76 -18.08 -8.19
CA LEU A 2 3.73 -17.17 -7.03
C LEU A 2 2.30 -16.97 -6.50
N ARG A 3 1.30 -17.00 -7.39
CA ARG A 3 -0.13 -16.88 -7.04
C ARG A 3 -0.74 -18.11 -6.33
N ASP A 4 0.00 -19.20 -6.22
CA ASP A 4 -0.41 -20.42 -5.50
C ASP A 4 0.52 -20.70 -4.31
N ALA A 5 1.47 -19.81 -4.05
CA ALA A 5 2.52 -20.01 -3.05
C ALA A 5 1.98 -20.21 -1.62
N LEU A 6 0.81 -19.65 -1.34
CA LEU A 6 0.14 -19.73 -0.05
C LEU A 6 -1.15 -20.57 -0.09
N GLN A 7 -1.30 -21.41 -1.12
CA GLN A 7 -2.44 -22.31 -1.21
C GLN A 7 -2.52 -23.23 0.01
N GLY A 8 -3.71 -23.34 0.58
CA GLY A 8 -3.97 -24.12 1.79
C GLY A 8 -3.85 -23.32 3.09
N LEU A 9 -3.28 -22.10 3.06
CA LEU A 9 -3.26 -21.23 4.25
C LEU A 9 -4.57 -20.45 4.42
N THR A 10 -5.05 -20.37 5.65
CA THR A 10 -6.25 -19.61 6.04
C THR A 10 -5.86 -18.38 6.87
N VAL A 11 -6.32 -17.22 6.44
CA VAL A 11 -6.08 -15.92 7.07
C VAL A 11 -7.40 -15.32 7.55
N LEU A 12 -7.48 -14.98 8.83
CA LEU A 12 -8.60 -14.22 9.42
C LEU A 12 -8.22 -12.73 9.43
N ASP A 13 -8.97 -11.92 8.69
CA ASP A 13 -8.71 -10.50 8.45
C ASP A 13 -9.72 -9.62 9.20
N PHE A 14 -9.30 -9.03 10.34
CA PHE A 14 -10.06 -8.07 11.14
C PHE A 14 -9.62 -6.62 10.88
N THR A 15 -8.98 -6.37 9.74
CA THR A 15 -8.43 -5.06 9.42
C THR A 15 -9.43 -4.18 8.69
N GLN A 16 -9.12 -2.88 8.58
CA GLN A 16 -9.96 -1.91 7.89
C GLN A 16 -9.13 -0.86 7.14
N ILE A 17 -9.74 -0.20 6.19
CA ILE A 17 -9.26 0.92 5.37
C ILE A 17 -8.15 0.49 4.41
N ALA A 18 -6.85 0.60 4.80
CA ALA A 18 -5.76 0.45 3.83
C ALA A 18 -4.60 -0.44 4.30
N ALA A 19 -3.95 -0.17 5.43
CA ALA A 19 -2.71 -0.86 5.82
C ALA A 19 -2.87 -2.38 5.94
N GLY A 20 -3.79 -2.83 6.79
CA GLY A 20 -4.09 -4.26 6.94
C GLY A 20 -4.70 -4.87 5.68
N PRO A 21 -5.73 -4.24 5.06
CA PRO A 21 -6.28 -4.73 3.80
C PRO A 21 -5.27 -4.86 2.67
N THR A 22 -4.24 -4.00 2.57
CA THR A 22 -3.12 -4.18 1.63
C THR A 22 -2.37 -5.48 1.89
N CYS A 23 -2.03 -5.76 3.16
CA CYS A 23 -1.35 -6.99 3.54
C CYS A 23 -2.18 -8.22 3.15
N THR A 24 -3.44 -8.26 3.59
CA THR A 24 -4.30 -9.43 3.38
C THR A 24 -4.71 -9.63 1.92
N MET A 25 -4.81 -8.55 1.13
CA MET A 25 -4.99 -8.63 -0.31
C MET A 25 -3.78 -9.28 -1.00
N LEU A 26 -2.55 -8.93 -0.60
CA LEU A 26 -1.35 -9.56 -1.13
C LEU A 26 -1.29 -11.05 -0.78
N LEU A 27 -1.67 -11.43 0.45
CA LEU A 27 -1.76 -12.84 0.84
C LEU A 27 -2.81 -13.58 -0.01
N ALA A 28 -3.97 -12.95 -0.30
CA ALA A 28 -4.98 -13.51 -1.21
C ALA A 28 -4.46 -13.63 -2.65
N ASP A 29 -3.75 -12.63 -3.16
CA ASP A 29 -3.12 -12.67 -4.49
C ASP A 29 -2.07 -13.79 -4.62
N MET A 30 -1.46 -14.20 -3.49
CA MET A 30 -0.53 -15.33 -3.41
C MET A 30 -1.22 -16.68 -3.12
N GLY A 31 -2.55 -16.74 -3.14
CA GLY A 31 -3.32 -17.97 -3.04
C GLY A 31 -3.82 -18.34 -1.64
N ALA A 32 -3.58 -17.52 -0.62
CA ALA A 32 -4.16 -17.75 0.71
C ALA A 32 -5.69 -17.58 0.69
N ARG A 33 -6.38 -18.37 1.48
CA ARG A 33 -7.81 -18.19 1.77
C ARG A 33 -7.98 -17.08 2.80
N VAL A 34 -8.28 -15.87 2.36
CA VAL A 34 -8.48 -14.72 3.24
C VAL A 34 -9.96 -14.52 3.56
N ILE A 35 -10.30 -14.53 4.84
CA ILE A 35 -11.64 -14.32 5.37
C ILE A 35 -11.67 -12.98 6.08
N LYS A 36 -12.31 -12.01 5.44
CA LYS A 36 -12.50 -10.67 6.00
C LYS A 36 -13.71 -10.66 6.92
N ILE A 37 -13.49 -10.32 8.18
CA ILE A 37 -14.52 -10.27 9.21
C ILE A 37 -14.86 -8.82 9.49
N GLU A 38 -16.11 -8.45 9.27
CA GLU A 38 -16.61 -7.08 9.37
C GLU A 38 -17.77 -6.99 10.37
N PRO A 39 -17.94 -5.83 11.06
CA PRO A 39 -19.11 -5.58 11.90
C PRO A 39 -20.38 -5.45 11.04
N PRO A 40 -21.59 -5.47 11.67
CA PRO A 40 -22.87 -5.37 10.95
C PRO A 40 -23.04 -4.15 10.06
N GLU A 41 -22.39 -3.06 10.39
CA GLU A 41 -22.34 -1.81 9.61
C GLU A 41 -21.34 -1.82 8.44
N GLY A 42 -20.50 -2.83 8.38
CA GLY A 42 -19.34 -2.91 7.47
C GLY A 42 -18.12 -2.14 8.01
N GLU A 43 -16.96 -2.35 7.41
CA GLU A 43 -15.76 -1.62 7.75
C GLU A 43 -15.78 -0.18 7.20
N LEU A 44 -15.03 0.72 7.83
CA LEU A 44 -15.02 2.14 7.49
C LEU A 44 -14.62 2.43 6.04
N GLY A 45 -13.72 1.64 5.46
CA GLY A 45 -13.28 1.78 4.07
C GLY A 45 -14.41 1.71 3.05
N ARG A 46 -15.54 1.05 3.37
CA ARG A 46 -16.72 1.02 2.49
C ARG A 46 -17.35 2.39 2.29
N THR A 47 -17.20 3.30 3.25
CA THR A 47 -17.85 4.61 3.29
C THR A 47 -16.96 5.79 2.88
N LEU A 48 -15.71 5.55 2.52
CA LEU A 48 -14.73 6.60 2.20
C LEU A 48 -14.69 6.88 0.68
N GLY A 49 -15.47 7.88 0.22
CA GLY A 49 -15.43 8.37 -1.16
C GLY A 49 -14.04 8.87 -1.60
N PRO A 50 -13.91 9.52 -2.78
CA PRO A 50 -15.02 10.14 -3.54
C PRO A 50 -15.65 9.25 -4.64
N ALA A 51 -15.04 8.13 -5.03
CA ALA A 51 -15.56 7.25 -6.07
C ALA A 51 -16.28 6.03 -5.47
N TRP A 52 -17.32 5.55 -6.15
CA TRP A 52 -18.22 4.52 -5.64
C TRP A 52 -18.43 3.40 -6.66
N VAL A 53 -18.59 2.19 -6.16
CA VAL A 53 -19.01 1.00 -6.90
C VAL A 53 -20.26 0.46 -6.21
N GLY A 54 -21.41 0.78 -6.76
CA GLY A 54 -22.67 0.55 -6.05
C GLY A 54 -22.77 1.35 -4.75
N ALA A 55 -22.95 0.68 -3.63
CA ALA A 55 -23.02 1.31 -2.30
C ALA A 55 -21.66 1.43 -1.62
N ASP A 56 -20.63 0.74 -2.12
CA ASP A 56 -19.32 0.68 -1.50
C ASP A 56 -18.33 1.63 -2.19
N SER A 57 -17.38 2.13 -1.43
CA SER A 57 -16.30 2.97 -1.95
C SER A 57 -15.38 2.20 -2.91
N ALA A 58 -14.90 2.87 -3.95
CA ALA A 58 -13.85 2.35 -4.83
C ALA A 58 -12.54 2.03 -4.04
N LEU A 59 -12.28 2.72 -2.92
CA LEU A 59 -11.17 2.41 -2.01
C LEU A 59 -11.32 0.99 -1.46
N TYR A 60 -12.49 0.63 -0.96
CA TYR A 60 -12.76 -0.73 -0.46
C TYR A 60 -12.47 -1.79 -1.52
N HIS A 61 -12.97 -1.60 -2.74
CA HIS A 61 -12.72 -2.52 -3.86
C HIS A 61 -11.23 -2.59 -4.25
N GLY A 62 -10.51 -1.49 -4.10
CA GLY A 62 -9.08 -1.40 -4.39
C GLY A 62 -8.19 -2.24 -3.45
N PHE A 63 -8.63 -2.51 -2.21
CA PHE A 63 -7.85 -3.18 -1.18
C PHE A 63 -8.40 -4.54 -0.72
N ASN A 64 -9.54 -5.00 -1.27
CA ASN A 64 -10.22 -6.20 -0.73
C ASN A 64 -10.52 -7.29 -1.77
N ARG A 65 -9.94 -7.20 -2.99
CA ARG A 65 -10.11 -8.27 -3.98
C ARG A 65 -9.62 -9.62 -3.45
N GLY A 66 -10.24 -10.69 -3.91
CA GLY A 66 -9.83 -12.06 -3.60
C GLY A 66 -10.23 -12.58 -2.23
N LYS A 67 -10.86 -11.75 -1.39
CA LYS A 67 -11.27 -12.11 -0.03
C LYS A 67 -12.67 -12.72 0.02
N LEU A 68 -12.96 -13.45 1.10
CA LEU A 68 -14.29 -13.93 1.46
C LEU A 68 -14.85 -13.02 2.58
N GLY A 69 -16.05 -12.49 2.42
CA GLY A 69 -16.66 -11.55 3.40
C GLY A 69 -17.57 -12.27 4.38
N VAL A 70 -17.30 -12.11 5.68
CA VAL A 70 -18.13 -12.55 6.81
C VAL A 70 -18.54 -11.32 7.62
N CYS A 71 -19.82 -11.21 7.92
CA CYS A 71 -20.35 -10.14 8.77
C CYS A 71 -20.69 -10.70 10.15
N LEU A 72 -19.92 -10.30 11.18
CA LEU A 72 -20.00 -10.80 12.54
C LEU A 72 -19.96 -9.64 13.55
N ASP A 73 -20.95 -9.57 14.43
CA ASP A 73 -20.92 -8.60 15.54
C ASP A 73 -20.02 -9.10 16.67
N LEU A 74 -18.77 -8.64 16.71
CA LEU A 74 -17.78 -9.04 17.75
C LEU A 74 -18.19 -8.65 19.18
N LYS A 75 -19.23 -7.83 19.36
CA LYS A 75 -19.78 -7.48 20.68
C LYS A 75 -20.85 -8.46 21.15
N HIS A 76 -21.35 -9.30 20.24
CA HIS A 76 -22.33 -10.32 20.59
C HIS A 76 -21.67 -11.44 21.43
N PRO A 77 -22.33 -11.93 22.50
CA PRO A 77 -21.74 -12.96 23.39
C PRO A 77 -21.25 -14.23 22.66
N ASP A 78 -21.95 -14.67 21.62
CA ASP A 78 -21.62 -15.89 20.89
C ASP A 78 -20.41 -15.72 19.95
N SER A 79 -20.01 -14.50 19.63
CA SER A 79 -18.99 -14.23 18.61
C SER A 79 -17.59 -14.69 19.01
N LEU A 80 -17.28 -14.67 20.32
CA LEU A 80 -16.01 -15.19 20.83
C LEU A 80 -15.84 -16.68 20.47
N ALA A 81 -16.86 -17.51 20.73
CA ALA A 81 -16.82 -18.94 20.43
C ALA A 81 -16.71 -19.21 18.92
N ILE A 82 -17.37 -18.39 18.10
CA ILE A 82 -17.25 -18.48 16.63
C ILE A 82 -15.81 -18.24 16.20
N VAL A 83 -15.21 -17.14 16.65
CA VAL A 83 -13.83 -16.78 16.25
C VAL A 83 -12.83 -17.80 16.79
N GLN A 84 -12.97 -18.28 18.03
CA GLN A 84 -12.10 -19.32 18.60
C GLN A 84 -12.12 -20.61 17.75
N ARG A 85 -13.31 -21.04 17.30
CA ARG A 85 -13.44 -22.21 16.43
C ARG A 85 -12.77 -21.98 15.07
N MET A 86 -12.88 -20.78 14.50
CA MET A 86 -12.17 -20.43 13.25
C MET A 86 -10.65 -20.37 13.45
N VAL A 87 -10.19 -19.83 14.58
CA VAL A 87 -8.76 -19.70 14.94
C VAL A 87 -8.10 -21.07 15.09
N ALA A 88 -8.82 -22.07 15.59
CA ALA A 88 -8.28 -23.43 15.72
C ALA A 88 -7.76 -24.02 14.39
N GLU A 89 -8.29 -23.57 13.27
CA GLU A 89 -7.92 -24.00 11.92
C GLU A 89 -7.21 -22.90 11.09
N ALA A 90 -7.00 -21.72 11.66
CA ALA A 90 -6.38 -20.60 10.96
C ALA A 90 -4.86 -20.61 11.09
N ASP A 91 -4.17 -20.19 10.03
CA ASP A 91 -2.72 -20.01 10.02
C ASP A 91 -2.30 -18.62 10.48
N VAL A 92 -3.09 -17.61 10.10
CA VAL A 92 -2.82 -16.19 10.37
C VAL A 92 -4.08 -15.51 10.88
N LEU A 93 -3.94 -14.66 11.88
CA LEU A 93 -4.92 -13.64 12.23
C LEU A 93 -4.24 -12.29 12.13
N ILE A 94 -4.89 -11.36 11.45
CA ILE A 94 -4.41 -9.97 11.34
C ILE A 94 -5.52 -9.01 11.75
N GLU A 95 -5.16 -8.00 12.55
CA GLU A 95 -6.08 -6.99 13.06
C GLU A 95 -5.47 -5.59 13.00
N SER A 96 -6.31 -4.56 12.95
CA SER A 96 -5.88 -3.15 12.99
C SER A 96 -6.71 -2.32 13.96
N MET A 97 -7.14 -2.92 15.04
CA MET A 97 -7.84 -2.26 16.14
C MET A 97 -6.86 -1.45 16.98
N ARG A 98 -7.36 -0.53 17.81
CA ARG A 98 -6.52 0.11 18.81
C ARG A 98 -5.97 -0.93 19.79
N PRO A 99 -4.71 -0.78 20.26
CA PRO A 99 -4.13 -1.68 21.25
C PRO A 99 -5.06 -1.98 22.40
N GLY A 100 -5.13 -3.24 22.79
CA GLY A 100 -5.99 -3.75 23.86
C GLY A 100 -7.46 -3.99 23.48
N VAL A 101 -7.95 -3.57 22.31
CA VAL A 101 -9.36 -3.83 21.91
C VAL A 101 -9.57 -5.33 21.73
N MET A 102 -8.74 -6.00 20.94
CA MET A 102 -8.86 -7.46 20.74
C MET A 102 -8.74 -8.24 22.06
N ALA A 103 -7.84 -7.83 22.93
CA ALA A 103 -7.71 -8.46 24.26
C ALA A 103 -8.99 -8.32 25.10
N ARG A 104 -9.64 -7.16 25.11
CA ARG A 104 -10.93 -6.95 25.79
C ARG A 104 -12.07 -7.78 25.23
N LEU A 105 -12.00 -8.16 23.95
CA LEU A 105 -12.95 -9.07 23.30
C LEU A 105 -12.62 -10.56 23.54
N GLY A 106 -11.54 -10.88 24.27
CA GLY A 106 -11.05 -12.24 24.43
C GLY A 106 -10.32 -12.79 23.19
N LEU A 107 -10.01 -11.92 22.23
CA LEU A 107 -9.39 -12.25 20.93
C LEU A 107 -7.92 -11.78 20.85
N GLY A 108 -7.28 -11.44 21.98
CA GLY A 108 -5.86 -11.11 22.03
C GLY A 108 -4.98 -12.34 21.77
N TYR A 109 -3.71 -12.08 21.38
CA TYR A 109 -2.77 -13.14 21.03
C TYR A 109 -2.63 -14.20 22.12
N GLU A 110 -2.44 -13.79 23.38
CA GLU A 110 -2.22 -14.71 24.50
C GLU A 110 -3.38 -15.71 24.65
N ALA A 111 -4.62 -15.21 24.58
CA ALA A 111 -5.81 -16.04 24.69
C ALA A 111 -5.98 -16.98 23.48
N LEU A 112 -5.71 -16.50 22.27
CA LEU A 112 -5.87 -17.31 21.05
C LEU A 112 -4.73 -18.31 20.83
N ALA A 113 -3.53 -18.04 21.33
CA ALA A 113 -2.40 -18.95 21.30
C ALA A 113 -2.62 -20.20 22.16
N GLU A 114 -3.51 -20.16 23.16
CA GLU A 114 -3.93 -21.34 23.91
C GLU A 114 -4.74 -22.32 23.05
N PHE A 115 -5.52 -21.80 22.10
CA PHE A 115 -6.30 -22.63 21.14
C PHE A 115 -5.47 -23.07 19.94
N ASN A 116 -4.54 -22.24 19.49
CA ASN A 116 -3.68 -22.52 18.36
C ASN A 116 -2.27 -21.94 18.56
N PRO A 117 -1.36 -22.73 19.16
CA PRO A 117 0.03 -22.30 19.37
C PRO A 117 0.81 -22.03 18.06
N ALA A 118 0.33 -22.53 16.93
CA ALA A 118 0.92 -22.31 15.62
C ALA A 118 0.40 -21.04 14.92
N LEU A 119 -0.54 -20.30 15.53
CA LEU A 119 -1.14 -19.10 14.97
C LEU A 119 -0.11 -17.98 14.83
N VAL A 120 0.02 -17.44 13.63
CA VAL A 120 0.74 -16.17 13.39
C VAL A 120 -0.26 -15.04 13.59
N TYR A 121 -0.10 -14.28 14.65
CA TYR A 121 -0.96 -13.16 15.01
C TYR A 121 -0.26 -11.84 14.65
N CYS A 122 -0.86 -10.99 13.83
CA CYS A 122 -0.28 -9.71 13.41
C CYS A 122 -1.20 -8.55 13.82
N SER A 123 -0.69 -7.70 14.72
CA SER A 123 -1.34 -6.43 15.06
C SER A 123 -0.75 -5.29 14.26
N ILE A 124 -1.61 -4.50 13.61
CA ILE A 124 -1.21 -3.24 12.96
C ILE A 124 -1.78 -2.08 13.76
N SER A 125 -0.91 -1.14 14.17
CA SER A 125 -1.30 0.05 14.92
C SER A 125 -0.56 1.30 14.45
N ALA A 126 -0.93 2.46 14.98
CA ALA A 126 -0.26 3.70 14.61
C ALA A 126 1.18 3.77 15.16
N TYR A 127 1.37 3.41 16.45
CA TYR A 127 2.63 3.62 17.17
C TYR A 127 3.21 2.35 17.82
N GLY A 128 2.58 1.19 17.63
CA GLY A 128 2.96 -0.07 18.27
C GLY A 128 2.04 -0.43 19.44
N GLN A 129 2.18 -1.67 19.90
CA GLN A 129 1.36 -2.22 20.99
C GLN A 129 1.79 -1.74 22.39
N GLN A 130 2.98 -1.16 22.51
CA GLN A 130 3.57 -0.72 23.77
C GLN A 130 4.15 0.69 23.66
N GLY A 131 4.46 1.29 24.80
CA GLY A 131 5.10 2.59 24.88
C GLY A 131 4.14 3.75 25.10
N PRO A 132 4.66 4.99 25.22
CA PRO A 132 3.88 6.14 25.67
C PRO A 132 2.79 6.60 24.71
N TYR A 133 2.79 6.12 23.46
CA TYR A 133 1.83 6.48 22.41
C TYR A 133 0.97 5.31 21.93
N ALA A 134 1.04 4.16 22.61
CA ALA A 134 0.27 2.97 22.23
C ALA A 134 -1.24 3.26 22.09
N ASP A 135 -1.81 4.05 23.01
CA ASP A 135 -3.24 4.38 23.01
C ASP A 135 -3.63 5.50 22.01
N ARG A 136 -2.64 6.12 21.33
CA ARG A 136 -2.94 7.18 20.36
C ARG A 136 -3.50 6.61 19.07
N ALA A 137 -4.57 7.24 18.60
CA ALA A 137 -5.06 6.98 17.25
C ALA A 137 -4.14 7.63 16.21
N GLY A 138 -3.98 6.98 15.08
CA GLY A 138 -3.29 7.53 13.94
C GLY A 138 -3.80 6.92 12.65
N VAL A 139 -3.69 7.69 11.58
CA VAL A 139 -3.95 7.29 10.20
C VAL A 139 -2.80 7.80 9.34
N ASP A 140 -2.70 7.37 8.10
CA ASP A 140 -1.63 7.72 7.17
C ASP A 140 -1.14 9.18 7.29
N GLY A 141 -2.04 10.16 7.13
CA GLY A 141 -1.67 11.58 7.16
C GLY A 141 -1.12 12.06 8.50
N ILE A 142 -1.60 11.50 9.61
CA ILE A 142 -1.07 11.81 10.95
C ILE A 142 0.37 11.28 11.06
N LEU A 143 0.62 10.07 10.57
CA LEU A 143 1.95 9.47 10.64
C LEU A 143 2.92 10.08 9.62
N GLN A 144 2.45 10.56 8.46
CA GLN A 144 3.28 11.39 7.57
C GLN A 144 3.77 12.66 8.28
N ALA A 145 2.91 13.28 9.12
CA ALA A 145 3.29 14.48 9.88
C ALA A 145 4.23 14.15 11.05
N ASP A 146 3.85 13.20 11.90
CA ASP A 146 4.53 12.90 13.16
C ASP A 146 5.89 12.20 12.95
N SER A 147 6.06 11.48 11.84
CA SER A 147 7.34 10.85 11.45
C SER A 147 8.34 11.81 10.79
N GLY A 148 7.97 13.06 10.54
CA GLY A 148 8.80 14.02 9.81
C GLY A 148 8.73 13.92 8.28
N LEU A 149 8.01 12.95 7.70
CA LEU A 149 7.94 12.79 6.25
C LEU A 149 7.42 14.06 5.54
N MET A 150 6.40 14.72 6.11
CA MET A 150 5.88 15.96 5.54
C MET A 150 6.89 17.11 5.53
N SER A 151 7.92 17.09 6.37
CA SER A 151 8.97 18.10 6.37
C SER A 151 9.90 18.03 5.13
N LEU A 152 9.85 16.90 4.40
CA LEU A 152 10.63 16.69 3.18
C LEU A 152 9.87 17.04 1.90
N ILE A 153 8.54 17.17 1.97
CA ILE A 153 7.66 17.27 0.81
C ILE A 153 7.22 18.71 0.59
N GLY A 154 7.30 19.19 -0.63
CA GLY A 154 6.86 20.52 -1.02
C GLY A 154 7.96 21.40 -1.61
N LEU A 155 7.64 22.66 -1.82
CA LEU A 155 8.57 23.68 -2.31
C LEU A 155 9.14 24.47 -1.11
N PRO A 156 10.35 25.03 -1.24
CA PRO A 156 10.91 25.90 -0.22
C PRO A 156 9.96 27.04 0.16
N GLY A 157 9.70 27.20 1.46
CA GLY A 157 8.81 28.25 1.97
C GLY A 157 7.31 28.03 1.77
N ALA A 158 6.90 26.94 1.13
CA ALA A 158 5.49 26.58 1.02
C ALA A 158 4.96 25.91 2.31
N PRO A 159 3.64 25.94 2.57
CA PRO A 159 3.05 25.16 3.65
C PRO A 159 3.38 23.67 3.52
N PRO A 160 3.53 22.94 4.65
CA PRO A 160 3.74 21.51 4.63
C PRO A 160 2.63 20.78 3.84
N CYS A 161 3.01 19.81 3.04
CA CYS A 161 2.06 18.97 2.31
C CYS A 161 2.39 17.50 2.48
N LYS A 162 1.38 16.65 2.35
CA LYS A 162 1.54 15.20 2.41
C LYS A 162 1.51 14.59 1.01
N VAL A 163 2.03 13.38 0.88
CA VAL A 163 1.71 12.52 -0.27
C VAL A 163 0.22 12.18 -0.20
N GLN A 164 -0.52 12.43 -1.29
CA GLN A 164 -1.97 12.22 -1.33
C GLN A 164 -2.34 10.74 -1.28
N ALA A 165 -1.57 9.88 -1.97
CA ALA A 165 -1.72 8.44 -1.83
C ALA A 165 -1.37 8.00 -0.39
N PRO A 166 -2.03 6.98 0.19
CA PRO A 166 -1.80 6.53 1.57
C PRO A 166 -0.49 5.73 1.67
N VAL A 167 0.63 6.42 1.45
CA VAL A 167 1.96 5.79 1.29
C VAL A 167 2.44 5.08 2.54
N VAL A 168 2.15 5.61 3.73
CA VAL A 168 2.53 4.99 5.01
C VAL A 168 1.69 3.74 5.26
N ASP A 169 0.37 3.81 5.01
CA ASP A 169 -0.51 2.64 5.12
C ASP A 169 -0.07 1.51 4.18
N VAL A 170 0.15 1.81 2.91
CA VAL A 170 0.54 0.81 1.90
C VAL A 170 1.87 0.15 2.24
N VAL A 171 2.88 0.94 2.66
CA VAL A 171 4.18 0.37 3.08
C VAL A 171 4.03 -0.44 4.35
N THR A 172 3.20 -0.02 5.30
CA THR A 172 2.90 -0.82 6.51
C THR A 172 2.28 -2.16 6.14
N GLY A 173 1.37 -2.18 5.16
CA GLY A 173 0.79 -3.41 4.63
C GLY A 173 1.85 -4.35 4.01
N TYR A 174 2.82 -3.79 3.28
CA TYR A 174 3.95 -4.58 2.76
C TYR A 174 4.85 -5.11 3.88
N MET A 175 5.17 -4.29 4.90
CA MET A 175 5.95 -4.74 6.06
C MET A 175 5.24 -5.86 6.83
N ALA A 176 3.94 -5.74 7.05
CA ALA A 176 3.12 -6.78 7.68
C ALA A 176 3.13 -8.08 6.86
N CYS A 177 2.94 -7.99 5.55
CA CYS A 177 3.01 -9.14 4.66
C CYS A 177 4.37 -9.84 4.73
N MET A 178 5.48 -9.09 4.63
CA MET A 178 6.84 -9.65 4.76
C MET A 178 7.06 -10.31 6.13
N ALA A 179 6.62 -9.68 7.22
CA ALA A 179 6.76 -10.22 8.56
C ALA A 179 5.96 -11.52 8.74
N ILE A 180 4.74 -11.57 8.23
CA ILE A 180 3.89 -12.78 8.23
C ILE A 180 4.57 -13.90 7.44
N LEU A 181 5.03 -13.64 6.20
CA LEU A 181 5.71 -14.65 5.39
C LEU A 181 6.98 -15.17 6.07
N ALA A 182 7.80 -14.29 6.67
CA ALA A 182 8.99 -14.67 7.42
C ALA A 182 8.63 -15.55 8.64
N LYS A 183 7.56 -15.22 9.38
CA LYS A 183 7.12 -16.01 10.53
C LYS A 183 6.52 -17.35 10.10
N LEU A 184 5.75 -17.41 9.02
CA LEU A 184 5.26 -18.66 8.43
C LEU A 184 6.43 -19.57 8.02
N GLN A 185 7.48 -19.01 7.41
CA GLN A 185 8.70 -19.76 7.09
C GLN A 185 9.44 -20.25 8.34
N ALA A 186 9.51 -19.45 9.40
CA ALA A 186 10.11 -19.88 10.67
C ALA A 186 9.28 -21.01 11.31
N ARG A 187 7.95 -20.90 11.29
CA ARG A 187 7.01 -21.90 11.80
C ARG A 187 7.22 -23.31 11.21
N GLN A 188 7.65 -23.38 9.93
CA GLN A 188 7.96 -24.68 9.31
C GLN A 188 9.09 -25.46 10.04
N ARG A 189 9.94 -24.78 10.79
CA ARG A 189 11.06 -25.39 11.51
C ARG A 189 10.71 -25.76 12.94
N ASP A 190 9.92 -24.92 13.63
CA ASP A 190 9.67 -25.05 15.09
C ASP A 190 8.20 -25.36 15.43
N GLY A 191 7.30 -25.30 14.45
CA GLY A 191 5.87 -25.50 14.63
C GLY A 191 5.17 -24.36 15.39
N GLN A 192 5.89 -23.28 15.75
CA GLN A 192 5.37 -22.22 16.61
C GLN A 192 4.93 -20.99 15.81
N GLY A 193 3.73 -20.51 16.12
CA GLY A 193 3.26 -19.20 15.74
C GLY A 193 3.96 -18.08 16.49
N GLY A 194 3.31 -16.93 16.61
CA GLY A 194 3.85 -15.80 17.38
C GLY A 194 3.13 -14.50 17.07
N HIS A 195 3.35 -13.50 17.93
CA HIS A 195 2.79 -12.18 17.79
C HIS A 195 3.75 -11.26 17.04
N LEU A 196 3.24 -10.58 16.01
CA LEU A 196 3.93 -9.58 15.21
C LEU A 196 3.30 -8.21 15.48
N ASP A 197 4.08 -7.27 15.98
CA ASP A 197 3.69 -5.86 16.18
C ASP A 197 4.25 -5.02 15.04
N VAL A 198 3.38 -4.60 14.13
CA VAL A 198 3.71 -3.77 12.97
C VAL A 198 3.02 -2.42 13.14
N ASN A 199 3.74 -1.31 12.93
CA ASN A 199 3.14 -0.01 13.12
C ASN A 199 3.52 1.00 12.04
N LEU A 200 2.63 1.99 11.86
CA LEU A 200 2.75 3.01 10.85
C LEU A 200 3.97 3.91 11.08
N MET A 201 4.29 4.23 12.34
CA MET A 201 5.43 5.07 12.67
C MET A 201 6.74 4.46 12.17
N ASN A 202 7.01 3.20 12.51
CA ASN A 202 8.23 2.51 12.08
C ASN A 202 8.30 2.37 10.56
N SER A 203 7.15 2.10 9.92
CA SER A 203 7.05 2.02 8.46
C SER A 203 7.35 3.37 7.79
N ALA A 204 6.85 4.48 8.36
CA ALA A 204 7.14 5.82 7.90
C ALA A 204 8.63 6.19 8.06
N LEU A 205 9.29 5.74 9.14
CA LEU A 205 10.74 5.94 9.32
C LEU A 205 11.54 5.10 8.32
N ALA A 206 11.11 3.88 8.03
CA ALA A 206 11.76 3.03 7.02
C ALA A 206 11.76 3.67 5.61
N LEU A 207 10.68 4.38 5.24
CA LEU A 207 10.64 5.19 4.00
C LEU A 207 11.69 6.29 3.95
N GLN A 208 12.12 6.80 5.11
CA GLN A 208 13.00 7.96 5.25
C GLN A 208 14.43 7.55 5.61
N GLN A 209 14.80 6.28 5.51
CA GLN A 209 16.06 5.72 6.00
C GLN A 209 17.29 6.55 5.59
N SER A 210 17.40 6.94 4.32
CA SER A 210 18.54 7.74 3.82
C SER A 210 18.60 9.14 4.43
N SER A 211 17.45 9.83 4.51
CA SER A 211 17.36 11.19 5.05
C SER A 211 17.67 11.21 6.55
N ILE A 212 17.09 10.25 7.30
CA ILE A 212 17.34 10.10 8.74
C ILE A 212 18.83 9.77 8.98
N THR A 213 19.41 8.86 8.22
CA THR A 213 20.84 8.50 8.36
C THR A 213 21.74 9.70 8.10
N SER A 214 21.43 10.52 7.09
CA SER A 214 22.18 11.76 6.81
C SER A 214 22.06 12.74 7.98
N TYR A 215 20.84 13.00 8.46
CA TYR A 215 20.62 13.89 9.62
C TYR A 215 21.36 13.42 10.88
N LEU A 216 21.31 12.13 11.18
CA LEU A 216 22.02 11.55 12.33
C LEU A 216 23.56 11.67 12.19
N ARG A 217 24.07 11.79 10.98
CA ARG A 217 25.51 11.91 10.69
C ARG A 217 26.01 13.34 10.86
N ASP A 218 25.31 14.34 10.34
CA ASP A 218 25.79 15.72 10.22
C ASP A 218 24.92 16.76 10.95
N GLY A 219 23.76 16.37 11.46
CA GLY A 219 22.82 17.26 12.17
C GLY A 219 22.11 18.28 11.27
N ALA A 220 22.29 18.22 9.96
CA ALA A 220 21.66 19.15 9.03
C ALA A 220 20.21 18.76 8.78
N LEU A 221 19.26 19.62 9.20
CA LEU A 221 17.85 19.40 8.97
C LEU A 221 17.56 19.45 7.46
N PRO A 222 16.96 18.39 6.89
CA PRO A 222 16.53 18.44 5.50
C PRO A 222 15.37 19.42 5.33
N THR A 223 15.32 20.07 4.16
CA THR A 223 14.26 21.02 3.80
C THR A 223 13.56 20.56 2.52
N PRO A 224 12.31 20.96 2.30
CA PRO A 224 11.63 20.69 1.04
C PRO A 224 12.37 21.32 -0.15
N ILE A 225 12.62 20.54 -1.18
CA ILE A 225 13.33 20.98 -2.41
C ILE A 225 12.55 20.63 -3.69
N GLY A 226 11.24 20.51 -3.58
CA GLY A 226 10.36 20.17 -4.71
C GLY A 226 10.58 18.73 -5.19
N SER A 227 10.77 18.58 -6.49
CA SER A 227 11.02 17.29 -7.14
C SER A 227 12.50 16.87 -7.14
N ALA A 228 13.38 17.68 -6.59
CA ALA A 228 14.83 17.47 -6.68
C ALA A 228 15.33 16.36 -5.73
N ALA A 229 16.32 15.59 -6.20
CA ALA A 229 17.06 14.68 -5.31
C ALA A 229 18.11 15.46 -4.51
N PRO A 230 18.21 15.30 -3.18
CA PRO A 230 19.13 16.10 -2.36
C PRO A 230 20.61 15.81 -2.64
N TYR A 231 20.92 14.63 -3.13
CA TYR A 231 22.29 14.12 -3.30
C TYR A 231 22.83 14.16 -4.73
N ALA A 232 22.00 14.55 -5.71
CA ALA A 232 22.37 14.49 -7.14
C ALA A 232 21.66 15.58 -7.95
N ALA A 233 22.36 16.15 -8.95
CA ALA A 233 21.81 17.17 -9.84
C ALA A 233 22.41 17.09 -11.26
N PRO A 234 21.57 17.29 -12.32
CA PRO A 234 20.12 17.33 -12.25
C PRO A 234 19.52 15.94 -11.98
N ASN A 235 18.54 15.88 -11.11
CA ASN A 235 17.62 14.76 -10.89
C ASN A 235 16.33 15.37 -10.34
N GLU A 236 15.53 15.95 -11.21
CA GLU A 236 14.38 16.81 -10.87
C GLU A 236 13.49 17.11 -12.08
N ALA A 237 12.30 17.65 -11.83
CA ALA A 237 11.37 18.01 -12.88
C ALA A 237 11.61 19.43 -13.37
N PHE A 238 11.49 19.62 -14.71
CA PHE A 238 11.58 20.90 -15.39
C PHE A 238 10.30 21.18 -16.16
N GLN A 239 9.93 22.48 -16.23
CA GLN A 239 8.77 22.92 -17.01
C GLN A 239 9.10 22.89 -18.50
N THR A 240 8.18 22.37 -19.31
CA THR A 240 8.23 22.39 -20.77
C THR A 240 7.15 23.34 -21.29
N ALA A 241 7.06 23.55 -22.60
CA ALA A 241 6.05 24.42 -23.19
C ALA A 241 4.60 23.99 -22.88
N ASP A 242 4.37 22.70 -22.66
CA ASP A 242 3.04 22.10 -22.51
C ASP A 242 2.86 21.21 -21.25
N GLY A 243 3.85 21.19 -20.35
CA GLY A 243 3.77 20.33 -19.16
C GLY A 243 5.07 20.29 -18.38
N TRP A 244 5.41 19.08 -17.87
CA TRP A 244 6.59 18.85 -17.05
C TRP A 244 7.32 17.57 -17.46
N ILE A 245 8.65 17.62 -17.41
CA ILE A 245 9.53 16.48 -17.67
C ILE A 245 10.46 16.25 -16.49
N MET A 246 10.53 15.03 -16.00
CA MET A 246 11.56 14.59 -15.04
C MET A 246 12.83 14.22 -15.79
N VAL A 247 13.99 14.75 -15.38
CA VAL A 247 15.29 14.50 -16.02
C VAL A 247 16.32 14.12 -14.97
N ALA A 248 17.06 13.03 -15.21
CA ALA A 248 18.18 12.61 -14.35
C ALA A 248 19.45 12.44 -15.19
N ALA A 249 20.36 13.41 -15.07
CA ALA A 249 21.64 13.45 -15.78
C ALA A 249 22.80 13.85 -14.83
N TYR A 250 22.79 13.30 -13.63
CA TYR A 250 23.72 13.68 -12.56
C TYR A 250 25.15 13.12 -12.69
N ASN A 251 25.36 12.05 -13.46
CA ASN A 251 26.72 11.56 -13.75
C ASN A 251 27.38 12.38 -14.88
N GLY A 252 28.73 12.43 -14.92
CA GLY A 252 29.49 13.27 -15.85
C GLY A 252 29.12 13.02 -17.30
N ASN A 253 29.04 11.78 -17.71
CA ASN A 253 28.73 11.36 -19.08
C ASN A 253 27.35 11.83 -19.55
N ARG A 254 26.32 11.72 -18.67
CA ARG A 254 24.97 12.19 -19.02
C ARG A 254 24.84 13.70 -18.93
N TRP A 255 25.60 14.34 -18.04
CA TRP A 255 25.64 15.81 -17.99
C TRP A 255 26.22 16.40 -19.27
N GLU A 256 27.35 15.89 -19.76
CA GLU A 256 27.98 16.32 -21.01
C GLU A 256 27.02 16.14 -22.20
N ARG A 257 26.36 14.99 -22.30
CA ARG A 257 25.35 14.74 -23.34
C ARG A 257 24.15 15.69 -23.21
N LEU A 258 23.67 15.94 -21.99
CA LEU A 258 22.60 16.90 -21.76
C LEU A 258 22.97 18.29 -22.25
N CYS A 259 24.15 18.81 -21.85
CA CYS A 259 24.65 20.09 -22.31
C CYS A 259 24.74 20.15 -23.84
N SER A 260 25.24 19.10 -24.48
CA SER A 260 25.38 19.01 -25.93
C SER A 260 24.02 19.07 -26.63
N VAL A 261 23.02 18.26 -26.22
CA VAL A 261 21.70 18.23 -26.90
C VAL A 261 20.86 19.47 -26.62
N LEU A 262 21.14 20.18 -25.53
CA LEU A 262 20.52 21.46 -25.20
C LEU A 262 21.20 22.64 -25.91
N GLY A 263 22.33 22.41 -26.58
CA GLY A 263 23.08 23.46 -27.28
C GLY A 263 23.93 24.35 -26.37
N HIS A 264 24.27 23.86 -25.18
CA HIS A 264 24.99 24.58 -24.11
C HIS A 264 26.23 23.82 -23.65
N ALA A 265 27.12 23.45 -24.56
CA ALA A 265 28.33 22.71 -24.28
C ALA A 265 29.26 23.41 -23.24
N GLU A 266 29.21 24.73 -23.17
CA GLU A 266 29.94 25.57 -22.23
C GLU A 266 29.62 25.26 -20.75
N TRP A 267 28.45 24.73 -20.46
CA TRP A 267 28.07 24.37 -19.08
C TRP A 267 28.90 23.19 -18.52
N VAL A 268 29.54 22.41 -19.36
CA VAL A 268 30.40 21.29 -18.92
C VAL A 268 31.62 21.78 -18.15
N GLU A 269 32.17 22.93 -18.58
CA GLU A 269 33.35 23.55 -17.96
C GLU A 269 33.00 24.66 -16.96
N ASP A 270 31.73 25.00 -16.80
CA ASP A 270 31.29 26.02 -15.84
C ASP A 270 31.62 25.56 -14.41
N PRO A 271 32.41 26.34 -13.65
CA PRO A 271 32.81 25.97 -12.26
C PRO A 271 31.61 25.64 -11.33
N ARG A 272 30.41 26.21 -11.60
CA ARG A 272 29.18 25.91 -10.86
C ARG A 272 28.60 24.54 -11.21
N PHE A 273 28.91 23.99 -12.39
CA PHE A 273 28.23 22.79 -12.94
C PHE A 273 29.19 21.64 -13.25
N VAL A 274 30.49 21.81 -13.09
CA VAL A 274 31.54 20.85 -13.45
C VAL A 274 31.41 19.48 -12.77
N SER A 275 30.73 19.39 -11.64
CA SER A 275 30.46 18.11 -10.96
C SER A 275 29.05 18.08 -10.39
N SER A 276 28.52 16.86 -10.13
CA SER A 276 27.20 16.72 -9.50
C SER A 276 27.13 17.44 -8.16
N GLY A 277 28.19 17.38 -7.35
CA GLY A 277 28.27 18.09 -6.07
C GLY A 277 28.23 19.61 -6.22
N GLN A 278 28.88 20.18 -7.27
CA GLN A 278 28.79 21.62 -7.55
C GLN A 278 27.38 21.97 -8.06
N ARG A 279 26.78 21.17 -8.91
CA ARG A 279 25.40 21.37 -9.35
C ARG A 279 24.40 21.32 -8.20
N VAL A 280 24.60 20.45 -7.20
CA VAL A 280 23.79 20.44 -5.97
C VAL A 280 23.94 21.74 -5.19
N LYS A 281 25.16 22.28 -5.04
CA LYS A 281 25.41 23.57 -4.35
C LYS A 281 24.82 24.76 -5.11
N HIS A 282 24.90 24.75 -6.45
CA HIS A 282 24.40 25.80 -7.35
C HIS A 282 23.09 25.40 -8.04
N ARG A 283 22.23 24.68 -7.29
CA ARG A 283 20.97 24.11 -7.84
C ARG A 283 20.06 25.18 -8.43
N ALA A 284 19.90 26.30 -7.75
CA ALA A 284 19.02 27.37 -8.21
C ALA A 284 19.44 27.95 -9.57
N GLU A 285 20.73 28.16 -9.73
CA GLU A 285 21.30 28.64 -10.99
C GLU A 285 21.18 27.59 -12.10
N MET A 286 21.44 26.33 -11.79
CA MET A 286 21.26 25.22 -12.73
C MET A 286 19.77 25.08 -13.16
N GLN A 287 18.85 25.11 -12.18
CA GLN A 287 17.41 25.05 -12.47
C GLN A 287 16.97 26.20 -13.36
N THR A 288 17.44 27.40 -13.09
CA THR A 288 17.13 28.59 -13.91
C THR A 288 17.63 28.39 -15.34
N ALA A 289 18.89 27.96 -15.53
CA ALA A 289 19.46 27.74 -16.83
C ALA A 289 18.71 26.65 -17.63
N LEU A 290 18.45 25.50 -17.00
CA LEU A 290 17.75 24.39 -17.64
C LEU A 290 16.28 24.71 -17.94
N ASN A 291 15.55 25.38 -17.05
CA ASN A 291 14.16 25.80 -17.31
C ASN A 291 14.03 26.75 -18.49
N HIS A 292 14.98 27.69 -18.68
CA HIS A 292 14.96 28.58 -19.83
C HIS A 292 15.02 27.81 -21.19
N VAL A 293 15.70 26.68 -21.19
CA VAL A 293 15.78 25.83 -22.40
C VAL A 293 14.56 24.92 -22.49
N PHE A 294 14.19 24.21 -21.44
CA PHE A 294 13.10 23.23 -21.49
C PHE A 294 11.75 23.84 -21.84
N VAL A 295 11.47 25.08 -21.40
CA VAL A 295 10.20 25.78 -21.70
C VAL A 295 10.02 26.10 -23.18
N THR A 296 11.08 26.06 -24.00
CA THR A 296 11.04 26.45 -25.42
C THR A 296 10.39 25.39 -26.32
N GLN A 297 10.28 24.14 -25.88
CA GLN A 297 9.73 23.06 -26.69
C GLN A 297 8.73 22.21 -25.87
N PRO A 298 7.81 21.50 -26.55
CA PRO A 298 6.86 20.61 -25.88
C PRO A 298 7.55 19.37 -25.31
N THR A 299 6.91 18.76 -24.31
CA THR A 299 7.40 17.56 -23.61
C THR A 299 7.77 16.42 -24.58
N ALA A 300 6.97 16.19 -25.61
CA ALA A 300 7.21 15.14 -26.60
C ALA A 300 8.52 15.33 -27.36
N HIS A 301 8.87 16.57 -27.73
CA HIS A 301 10.16 16.90 -28.35
C HIS A 301 11.33 16.53 -27.43
N TRP A 302 11.27 16.98 -26.18
CA TRP A 302 12.33 16.70 -25.21
C TRP A 302 12.49 15.21 -24.92
N LEU A 303 11.39 14.46 -24.82
CA LEU A 303 11.45 13.00 -24.63
C LEU A 303 12.19 12.32 -25.78
N GLN A 304 11.94 12.74 -27.03
CA GLN A 304 12.62 12.17 -28.19
C GLN A 304 14.13 12.49 -28.18
N VAL A 305 14.48 13.76 -27.98
CA VAL A 305 15.88 14.23 -27.99
C VAL A 305 16.69 13.60 -26.85
N LEU A 306 16.15 13.64 -25.62
CA LEU A 306 16.87 13.16 -24.45
C LEU A 306 17.05 11.62 -24.46
N ARG A 307 16.03 10.87 -24.87
CA ARG A 307 16.14 9.41 -25.01
C ARG A 307 17.12 9.02 -26.09
N GLY A 308 17.15 9.74 -27.22
CA GLY A 308 18.15 9.54 -28.29
C GLY A 308 19.60 9.74 -27.81
N ALA A 309 19.82 10.54 -26.78
CA ALA A 309 21.12 10.80 -26.16
C ALA A 309 21.39 9.94 -24.91
N ASP A 310 20.61 8.91 -24.64
CA ASP A 310 20.71 8.05 -23.42
C ASP A 310 20.62 8.86 -22.11
N ILE A 311 19.73 9.84 -22.05
CA ILE A 311 19.43 10.61 -20.85
C ILE A 311 18.15 10.09 -20.23
N LEU A 312 18.19 9.82 -18.90
CA LEU A 312 17.01 9.36 -18.18
C LEU A 312 15.98 10.47 -18.09
N CYS A 313 14.82 10.25 -18.69
CA CYS A 313 13.74 11.21 -18.66
C CYS A 313 12.36 10.54 -18.77
N ALA A 314 11.37 11.21 -18.20
CA ALA A 314 9.96 10.81 -18.29
C ALA A 314 9.05 12.03 -18.24
N LYS A 315 7.91 11.98 -18.93
CA LYS A 315 6.82 12.92 -18.72
C LYS A 315 6.32 12.78 -17.26
N VAL A 316 6.01 13.88 -16.60
CA VAL A 316 5.24 13.84 -15.36
C VAL A 316 3.80 13.51 -15.74
N ALA A 317 3.45 12.24 -15.64
CA ALA A 317 2.17 11.69 -16.07
C ALA A 317 1.07 11.93 -15.04
N ASN A 318 -0.17 12.02 -15.51
CA ASN A 318 -1.37 11.91 -14.68
C ASN A 318 -2.03 10.53 -14.85
N TYR A 319 -3.08 10.22 -14.10
CA TYR A 319 -3.75 8.91 -14.18
C TYR A 319 -4.39 8.63 -15.55
N GLY A 320 -4.80 9.65 -16.31
CA GLY A 320 -5.28 9.47 -17.68
C GLY A 320 -4.19 8.96 -18.62
N ASP A 321 -2.96 9.47 -18.48
CA ASP A 321 -1.81 9.03 -19.27
C ASP A 321 -1.43 7.55 -19.00
N LEU A 322 -1.80 6.99 -17.83
CA LEU A 322 -1.46 5.60 -17.49
C LEU A 322 -2.30 4.57 -18.25
N LEU A 323 -3.52 4.94 -18.69
CA LEU A 323 -4.43 4.01 -19.36
C LEU A 323 -3.88 3.54 -20.72
N ASP A 324 -3.14 4.40 -21.41
CA ASP A 324 -2.55 4.14 -22.72
C ASP A 324 -1.04 3.86 -22.64
N HIS A 325 -0.50 3.66 -21.42
CA HIS A 325 0.93 3.45 -21.24
C HIS A 325 1.36 2.05 -21.71
N PRO A 326 2.20 1.91 -22.76
CA PRO A 326 2.49 0.62 -23.38
C PRO A 326 3.12 -0.40 -22.42
N GLN A 327 3.99 0.05 -21.50
CA GLN A 327 4.62 -0.85 -20.53
C GLN A 327 3.62 -1.34 -19.48
N LEU A 328 2.59 -0.57 -19.11
CA LEU A 328 1.56 -1.03 -18.19
C LEU A 328 0.65 -2.06 -18.86
N ALA A 329 0.38 -1.92 -20.14
CA ALA A 329 -0.34 -2.92 -20.94
C ALA A 329 0.46 -4.24 -20.99
N GLU A 330 1.75 -4.17 -21.28
CA GLU A 330 2.64 -5.35 -21.31
C GLU A 330 2.76 -6.03 -19.95
N ASN A 331 2.90 -5.25 -18.88
CA ASN A 331 2.99 -5.78 -17.52
C ASN A 331 1.66 -6.36 -17.01
N GLY A 332 0.53 -6.05 -17.63
CA GLY A 332 -0.79 -6.51 -17.23
C GLY A 332 -1.22 -6.05 -15.83
N VAL A 333 -0.60 -4.98 -15.30
CA VAL A 333 -0.79 -4.57 -13.92
C VAL A 333 -2.14 -3.87 -13.68
N LEU A 334 -2.76 -3.28 -14.72
CA LEU A 334 -4.13 -2.77 -14.67
C LEU A 334 -5.10 -3.89 -15.06
N ALA A 335 -5.42 -4.72 -14.08
CA ALA A 335 -6.18 -5.95 -14.30
C ALA A 335 -7.69 -5.74 -14.26
N PRO A 336 -8.46 -6.41 -15.14
CA PRO A 336 -9.91 -6.47 -15.03
C PRO A 336 -10.32 -7.37 -13.86
N VAL A 337 -11.42 -7.00 -13.21
CA VAL A 337 -12.08 -7.77 -12.16
C VAL A 337 -13.56 -7.81 -12.47
N GLU A 338 -14.07 -9.00 -12.77
CA GLU A 338 -15.49 -9.17 -13.07
C GLU A 338 -16.31 -9.18 -11.78
N HIS A 339 -17.08 -8.13 -11.55
CA HIS A 339 -17.96 -8.04 -10.39
C HIS A 339 -19.37 -8.48 -10.79
N PRO A 340 -19.99 -9.45 -10.08
CA PRO A 340 -21.28 -10.03 -10.50
C PRO A 340 -22.43 -9.03 -10.67
N ARG A 341 -22.37 -7.89 -9.99
CA ARG A 341 -23.44 -6.87 -9.99
C ARG A 341 -23.05 -5.55 -10.66
N HIS A 342 -21.74 -5.28 -10.77
CA HIS A 342 -21.25 -3.97 -11.20
C HIS A 342 -20.43 -4.02 -12.50
N GLY A 343 -20.44 -5.20 -13.17
CA GLY A 343 -19.68 -5.40 -14.41
C GLY A 343 -18.17 -5.40 -14.20
N THR A 344 -17.45 -5.14 -15.26
CA THR A 344 -15.97 -5.14 -15.22
C THR A 344 -15.44 -3.90 -14.50
N LEU A 345 -14.77 -4.11 -13.38
CA LEU A 345 -13.96 -3.11 -12.69
C LEU A 345 -12.50 -3.25 -13.14
N ARG A 346 -11.72 -2.17 -13.01
CA ARG A 346 -10.27 -2.24 -13.19
C ARG A 346 -9.58 -1.91 -11.88
N THR A 347 -8.53 -2.65 -11.56
CA THR A 347 -7.72 -2.45 -10.34
C THR A 347 -6.24 -2.60 -10.65
N VAL A 348 -5.41 -2.09 -9.75
CA VAL A 348 -3.97 -2.42 -9.77
C VAL A 348 -3.83 -3.85 -9.26
N GLY A 349 -3.40 -4.77 -10.11
CA GLY A 349 -3.19 -6.18 -9.79
C GLY A 349 -1.96 -6.41 -8.91
N PHE A 350 -1.57 -7.67 -8.74
CA PHE A 350 -0.38 -8.03 -7.98
C PHE A 350 0.88 -7.44 -8.65
N PRO A 351 1.71 -6.69 -7.92
CA PRO A 351 2.76 -5.87 -8.53
C PRO A 351 4.03 -6.64 -8.90
N VAL A 352 3.98 -7.97 -8.89
CA VAL A 352 5.12 -8.83 -9.23
C VAL A 352 4.76 -9.71 -10.41
N ASN A 353 5.49 -9.54 -11.52
CA ASN A 353 5.39 -10.42 -12.67
C ASN A 353 6.23 -11.69 -12.44
N SER A 354 5.68 -12.86 -12.80
CA SER A 354 6.44 -14.10 -12.88
C SER A 354 6.39 -14.63 -14.32
N ALA A 355 7.43 -15.32 -14.74
CA ALA A 355 7.53 -15.93 -16.09
C ALA A 355 6.57 -17.11 -16.29
N GLU A 356 5.77 -17.44 -15.30
CA GLU A 356 4.82 -18.55 -15.29
C GLU A 356 3.49 -18.14 -15.94
N ALA A 357 2.74 -19.12 -16.44
CA ALA A 357 1.53 -18.93 -17.24
C ALA A 357 0.52 -17.93 -16.67
N ALA A 358 -0.30 -17.36 -17.54
CA ALA A 358 -1.35 -16.40 -17.22
C ALA A 358 -2.16 -16.85 -15.99
N ALA A 359 -2.17 -15.98 -14.98
CA ALA A 359 -2.90 -16.25 -13.76
C ALA A 359 -4.42 -16.16 -14.01
N GLU A 360 -5.20 -16.89 -13.23
CA GLU A 360 -6.66 -16.75 -13.24
C GLU A 360 -7.08 -15.30 -12.94
N PRO A 361 -8.24 -14.86 -13.45
CA PRO A 361 -8.79 -13.54 -13.15
C PRO A 361 -8.90 -13.32 -11.64
N TYR A 362 -8.73 -12.06 -11.21
CA TYR A 362 -8.93 -11.70 -9.82
C TYR A 362 -10.41 -11.82 -9.45
N ARG A 363 -10.69 -12.39 -8.27
CA ARG A 363 -12.02 -12.33 -7.68
C ARG A 363 -12.29 -10.90 -7.17
N PRO A 364 -13.52 -10.39 -7.27
CA PRO A 364 -13.86 -9.07 -6.73
C PRO A 364 -13.73 -9.02 -5.20
N ALA A 365 -13.77 -7.81 -4.65
CA ALA A 365 -13.97 -7.63 -3.22
C ALA A 365 -15.38 -8.10 -2.84
N PRO A 366 -15.56 -8.75 -1.68
CA PRO A 366 -16.86 -9.30 -1.30
C PRO A 366 -17.83 -8.21 -0.87
N ASP A 367 -19.13 -8.46 -1.12
CA ASP A 367 -20.19 -7.73 -0.45
C ASP A 367 -20.20 -8.02 1.05
N LEU A 368 -20.82 -7.14 1.84
CA LEU A 368 -20.93 -7.33 3.29
C LEU A 368 -21.73 -8.61 3.60
N GLY A 369 -21.04 -9.56 4.29
CA GLY A 369 -21.63 -10.84 4.69
C GLY A 369 -21.91 -11.81 3.52
N GLU A 370 -21.34 -11.57 2.34
CA GLU A 370 -21.61 -12.38 1.15
C GLU A 370 -21.33 -13.87 1.37
N HIS A 371 -20.28 -14.18 2.13
CA HIS A 371 -19.82 -15.55 2.32
C HIS A 371 -20.06 -16.06 3.75
N SER A 372 -20.84 -15.35 4.59
CA SER A 372 -21.01 -15.69 6.01
C SER A 372 -21.39 -17.16 6.20
N ARG A 373 -22.42 -17.65 5.53
CA ARG A 373 -22.89 -19.03 5.64
C ARG A 373 -21.84 -20.04 5.17
N THR A 374 -21.36 -19.88 3.96
CA THR A 374 -20.42 -20.85 3.34
C THR A 374 -19.08 -20.90 4.08
N VAL A 375 -18.63 -19.78 4.62
CA VAL A 375 -17.42 -19.75 5.46
C VAL A 375 -17.64 -20.49 6.76
N LEU A 376 -18.74 -20.23 7.50
CA LEU A 376 -19.01 -20.94 8.75
C LEU A 376 -19.19 -22.45 8.54
N GLN A 377 -19.90 -22.86 7.46
CA GLN A 377 -20.01 -24.28 7.10
C GLN A 377 -18.63 -24.93 6.89
N SER A 378 -17.68 -24.21 6.31
CA SER A 378 -16.30 -24.74 6.11
C SER A 378 -15.51 -24.92 7.42
N PHE A 379 -15.95 -24.29 8.52
CA PHE A 379 -15.46 -24.52 9.88
C PHE A 379 -16.41 -25.45 10.66
N ALA A 380 -17.11 -26.31 9.96
CA ALA A 380 -17.99 -27.35 10.47
C ALA A 380 -19.17 -26.84 11.34
N PHE A 381 -19.61 -25.59 11.17
CA PHE A 381 -20.90 -25.12 11.73
C PHE A 381 -22.05 -25.78 10.97
N SER A 382 -22.99 -26.35 11.68
CA SER A 382 -24.23 -26.88 11.09
C SER A 382 -25.17 -25.73 10.65
N ASP A 383 -26.09 -26.03 9.72
CA ASP A 383 -27.10 -25.07 9.29
C ASP A 383 -27.93 -24.58 10.46
N ALA A 384 -28.25 -25.44 11.44
CA ALA A 384 -29.01 -25.08 12.63
C ALA A 384 -28.26 -24.07 13.53
N GLU A 385 -26.94 -24.25 13.70
CA GLU A 385 -26.09 -23.30 14.43
C GLU A 385 -26.07 -21.94 13.69
N ILE A 386 -25.87 -21.95 12.37
CA ILE A 386 -25.82 -20.74 11.54
C ILE A 386 -27.15 -19.99 11.59
N GLU A 387 -28.29 -20.67 11.50
CA GLU A 387 -29.61 -20.06 11.64
C GLU A 387 -29.84 -19.46 13.04
N ALA A 388 -29.38 -20.12 14.09
CA ALA A 388 -29.43 -19.59 15.45
C ALA A 388 -28.61 -18.31 15.59
N LEU A 389 -27.38 -18.28 15.05
CA LEU A 389 -26.48 -17.13 15.04
C LEU A 389 -27.05 -15.96 14.23
N ALA A 390 -27.66 -16.24 13.09
CA ALA A 390 -28.33 -15.23 12.27
C ALA A 390 -29.58 -14.66 13.00
N SER A 391 -30.34 -15.52 13.66
CA SER A 391 -31.55 -15.12 14.41
C SER A 391 -31.22 -14.32 15.67
N SER A 392 -30.09 -14.60 16.34
CA SER A 392 -29.63 -13.85 17.52
C SER A 392 -29.03 -12.49 17.15
N GLY A 393 -28.65 -12.28 15.88
CA GLY A 393 -27.96 -11.08 15.40
C GLY A 393 -26.43 -11.13 15.50
N ALA A 394 -25.86 -12.22 15.96
CA ALA A 394 -24.42 -12.43 15.99
C ALA A 394 -23.80 -12.46 14.58
N LEU A 395 -24.48 -13.13 13.66
CA LEU A 395 -24.12 -13.29 12.27
C LEU A 395 -25.08 -12.53 11.35
N ARG A 396 -24.57 -11.87 10.34
CA ARG A 396 -25.38 -11.32 9.26
C ARG A 396 -25.02 -11.97 7.94
N GLU A 397 -26.02 -12.48 7.26
CA GLU A 397 -25.90 -12.94 5.89
C GLU A 397 -26.26 -11.81 4.93
N ARG A 398 -25.68 -11.84 3.73
CA ARG A 398 -26.09 -10.91 2.68
C ARG A 398 -27.59 -11.04 2.41
N ARG A 399 -28.32 -9.94 2.50
CA ARG A 399 -29.71 -9.93 2.06
C ARG A 399 -29.79 -10.23 0.56
N ALA A 400 -30.55 -11.24 0.20
CA ALA A 400 -30.92 -11.44 -1.20
C ALA A 400 -31.59 -10.15 -1.68
N VAL A 401 -30.99 -9.47 -2.66
CA VAL A 401 -31.69 -8.38 -3.35
C VAL A 401 -32.79 -9.04 -4.11
N ALA A 402 -34.07 -8.71 -3.79
CA ALA A 402 -35.18 -9.15 -4.60
C ALA A 402 -34.89 -8.69 -6.04
N ALA A 403 -34.94 -9.64 -6.98
CA ALA A 403 -34.80 -9.34 -8.40
C ALA A 403 -35.94 -8.40 -8.77
N SER A 404 -35.58 -7.14 -9.09
CA SER A 404 -36.53 -6.13 -9.60
C SER A 404 -36.74 -6.29 -11.09
#